data_4200251234bacc96c18b4159a59f02c2
#
_entry.id   4200251234bacc96c18b4159a59f02c2
#
_cell.length_a   1.000
_cell.length_b   1.000
_cell.length_c   1.000
_cell.angle_alpha   90.00
_cell.angle_beta   90.00
_cell.angle_gamma   90.00
#
_symmetry.space_group_name_H-M   'P 1'
#
loop_
_entity.id
_entity.type
_entity.pdbx_description
1 polymer ?
#
loop_
_entity_poly.entity_id
_entity_poly.type
_entity_poly.pdbx_seq_one_letter_code
_entity_poly.pdbx_strand_id
1 'polypeptide(L)'
;MIDSHCHLDHEPLLENLSDVIKRSKEVGISKLLTICTTVESFDRIKNIIKLDPIIYGTFGIHPHETEESLLIDKNYIINQINQNERIIGIGETGLDFFYNHSNKERQIDSFKGHIEASIELNMPIIIHSRNAEDETYEILKSYKSEKLKILMHCFTGSLNFANQLLELNAFFSASGIITFKNSLELQETFKNIPLDKLLV
;
A
#
# COMPACT_ATOMS: atom_id res chain seq x y z
N MET A 1 -16.69 2.89 -10.20
CA MET A 1 -15.90 3.06 -8.96
C MET A 1 -14.69 2.15 -9.04
N ILE A 2 -13.58 2.49 -8.37
CA ILE A 2 -12.39 1.62 -8.25
C ILE A 2 -12.20 1.34 -6.77
N ASP A 3 -12.05 0.07 -6.39
CA ASP A 3 -11.57 -0.31 -5.08
C ASP A 3 -10.03 -0.38 -5.15
N SER A 4 -9.38 0.59 -4.54
CA SER A 4 -7.92 0.78 -4.65
C SER A 4 -7.13 -0.01 -3.61
N HIS A 5 -7.79 -0.73 -2.69
CA HIS A 5 -7.10 -1.51 -1.67
C HIS A 5 -8.01 -2.59 -1.05
N CYS A 6 -7.85 -3.81 -1.48
CA CYS A 6 -8.51 -4.97 -0.89
C CYS A 6 -7.52 -6.14 -0.74
N HIS A 7 -7.86 -7.12 0.09
CA HIS A 7 -7.06 -8.33 0.32
C HIS A 7 -7.85 -9.56 -0.12
N LEU A 8 -7.97 -9.76 -1.44
CA LEU A 8 -8.71 -10.88 -2.01
C LEU A 8 -8.08 -12.24 -1.72
N ASP A 9 -6.84 -12.26 -1.32
CA ASP A 9 -6.06 -13.43 -0.92
C ASP A 9 -6.22 -13.83 0.56
N HIS A 10 -7.05 -13.10 1.33
CA HIS A 10 -7.36 -13.35 2.74
C HIS A 10 -8.79 -13.83 2.93
N GLU A 11 -9.00 -14.68 3.96
CA GLU A 11 -10.33 -15.09 4.37
C GLU A 11 -11.09 -13.94 5.08
N PRO A 12 -12.40 -13.86 4.91
CA PRO A 12 -13.29 -14.79 4.19
C PRO A 12 -13.45 -14.49 2.69
N LEU A 13 -12.69 -13.53 2.11
CA LEU A 13 -12.85 -13.14 0.72
C LEU A 13 -12.35 -14.23 -0.24
N LEU A 14 -11.25 -14.88 0.12
CA LEU A 14 -10.62 -15.91 -0.69
C LEU A 14 -11.55 -17.11 -0.94
N GLU A 15 -12.24 -17.59 0.09
CA GLU A 15 -13.22 -18.70 -0.03
C GLU A 15 -14.40 -18.35 -0.92
N ASN A 16 -14.74 -17.05 -1.05
CA ASN A 16 -15.93 -16.56 -1.72
C ASN A 16 -15.62 -15.68 -2.95
N LEU A 17 -14.45 -15.80 -3.56
CA LEU A 17 -13.96 -14.91 -4.62
C LEU A 17 -14.95 -14.69 -5.76
N SER A 18 -15.60 -15.76 -6.23
CA SER A 18 -16.58 -15.69 -7.34
C SER A 18 -17.74 -14.77 -6.99
N ASP A 19 -18.28 -14.89 -5.79
CA ASP A 19 -19.37 -14.06 -5.28
C ASP A 19 -18.92 -12.62 -5.01
N VAL A 20 -17.71 -12.44 -4.48
CA VAL A 20 -17.11 -11.11 -4.24
C VAL A 20 -16.98 -10.36 -5.55
N ILE A 21 -16.40 -10.98 -6.58
CA ILE A 21 -16.23 -10.37 -7.90
C ILE A 21 -17.59 -10.01 -8.52
N LYS A 22 -18.55 -10.94 -8.44
CA LYS A 22 -19.92 -10.71 -8.95
C LYS A 22 -20.58 -9.51 -8.29
N ARG A 23 -20.64 -9.47 -6.95
CA ARG A 23 -21.23 -8.35 -6.19
C ARG A 23 -20.52 -7.03 -6.46
N SER A 24 -19.18 -7.06 -6.58
CA SER A 24 -18.41 -5.86 -6.92
C SER A 24 -18.83 -5.25 -8.25
N LYS A 25 -19.04 -6.08 -9.26
CA LYS A 25 -19.53 -5.63 -10.58
C LYS A 25 -20.96 -5.11 -10.50
N GLU A 26 -21.85 -5.80 -9.77
CA GLU A 26 -23.25 -5.41 -9.61
C GLU A 26 -23.40 -4.02 -8.97
N VAL A 27 -22.51 -3.62 -8.06
CA VAL A 27 -22.51 -2.28 -7.46
C VAL A 27 -21.65 -1.26 -8.22
N GLY A 28 -21.18 -1.62 -9.43
CA GLY A 28 -20.47 -0.69 -10.31
C GLY A 28 -18.98 -0.53 -10.05
N ILE A 29 -18.34 -1.46 -9.34
CA ILE A 29 -16.88 -1.49 -9.23
C ILE A 29 -16.30 -1.99 -10.55
N SER A 30 -15.47 -1.17 -11.17
CA SER A 30 -14.86 -1.46 -12.47
C SER A 30 -13.42 -2.01 -12.37
N LYS A 31 -12.75 -1.79 -11.23
CA LYS A 31 -11.40 -2.27 -10.94
C LYS A 31 -11.28 -2.62 -9.47
N LEU A 32 -10.52 -3.69 -9.18
CA LEU A 32 -10.14 -4.15 -7.85
C LEU A 32 -8.62 -4.24 -7.80
N LEU A 33 -7.99 -3.61 -6.81
CA LEU A 33 -6.56 -3.74 -6.56
C LEU A 33 -6.34 -4.60 -5.31
N THR A 34 -5.92 -5.86 -5.52
CA THR A 34 -5.57 -6.74 -4.40
C THR A 34 -4.11 -6.53 -3.99
N ILE A 35 -3.91 -6.36 -2.69
CA ILE A 35 -2.64 -5.89 -2.12
C ILE A 35 -1.85 -7.07 -1.56
N CYS A 36 -0.58 -7.13 -1.96
CA CYS A 36 0.39 -8.09 -1.49
C CYS A 36 1.02 -7.65 -0.16
N THR A 37 1.23 -8.59 0.75
CA THR A 37 1.89 -8.36 2.03
C THR A 37 3.08 -9.29 2.28
N THR A 38 3.12 -10.46 1.61
CA THR A 38 4.20 -11.47 1.71
C THR A 38 4.48 -12.11 0.34
N VAL A 39 5.56 -12.88 0.24
CA VAL A 39 5.86 -13.65 -0.98
C VAL A 39 4.76 -14.69 -1.24
N GLU A 40 4.26 -15.36 -0.20
CA GLU A 40 3.18 -16.35 -0.30
C GLU A 40 1.84 -15.70 -0.73
N SER A 41 1.56 -14.50 -0.21
CA SER A 41 0.44 -13.67 -0.65
C SER A 41 0.54 -13.39 -2.15
N PHE A 42 1.73 -13.03 -2.64
CA PHE A 42 1.94 -12.76 -4.05
C PHE A 42 1.66 -13.97 -4.94
N ASP A 43 2.04 -15.18 -4.51
CA ASP A 43 1.74 -16.40 -5.27
C ASP A 43 0.23 -16.64 -5.40
N ARG A 44 -0.55 -16.34 -4.36
CA ARG A 44 -2.02 -16.36 -4.42
C ARG A 44 -2.55 -15.27 -5.36
N ILE A 45 -2.05 -14.04 -5.24
CA ILE A 45 -2.46 -12.89 -6.06
C ILE A 45 -2.23 -13.15 -7.55
N LYS A 46 -1.09 -13.74 -7.94
CA LYS A 46 -0.82 -14.13 -9.34
C LYS A 46 -1.89 -15.06 -9.94
N ASN A 47 -2.55 -15.84 -9.11
CA ASN A 47 -3.67 -16.70 -9.56
C ASN A 47 -5.00 -15.94 -9.54
N ILE A 48 -5.25 -15.14 -8.51
CA ILE A 48 -6.48 -14.35 -8.35
C ILE A 48 -6.68 -13.36 -9.51
N ILE A 49 -5.63 -12.65 -9.93
CA ILE A 49 -5.72 -11.69 -11.03
C ILE A 49 -6.06 -12.33 -12.39
N LYS A 50 -5.90 -13.64 -12.54
CA LYS A 50 -6.31 -14.38 -13.75
C LYS A 50 -7.81 -14.65 -13.82
N LEU A 51 -8.51 -14.61 -12.68
CA LEU A 51 -9.93 -14.98 -12.59
C LEU A 51 -10.84 -13.97 -13.28
N ASP A 52 -10.47 -12.67 -13.25
CA ASP A 52 -11.30 -11.64 -13.87
C ASP A 52 -10.45 -10.43 -14.32
N PRO A 53 -10.75 -9.82 -15.47
CA PRO A 53 -9.99 -8.68 -16.00
C PRO A 53 -10.10 -7.40 -15.19
N ILE A 54 -11.04 -7.28 -14.25
CA ILE A 54 -11.12 -6.12 -13.36
C ILE A 54 -10.10 -6.17 -12.21
N ILE A 55 -9.44 -7.32 -11.98
CA ILE A 55 -8.53 -7.51 -10.85
C ILE A 55 -7.10 -7.19 -11.26
N TYR A 56 -6.46 -6.35 -10.47
CA TYR A 56 -5.04 -5.99 -10.52
C TYR A 56 -4.39 -6.33 -9.19
N GLY A 57 -3.07 -6.40 -9.15
CA GLY A 57 -2.33 -6.71 -7.95
C GLY A 57 -1.17 -5.76 -7.70
N THR A 58 -0.58 -5.87 -6.52
CA THR A 58 0.70 -5.26 -6.15
C THR A 58 1.71 -6.33 -5.78
N PHE A 59 2.97 -5.93 -5.66
CA PHE A 59 4.00 -6.72 -4.98
C PHE A 59 4.64 -5.88 -3.88
N GLY A 60 4.71 -6.42 -2.67
CA GLY A 60 5.39 -5.78 -1.55
C GLY A 60 5.44 -6.68 -0.32
N ILE A 61 6.29 -6.28 0.63
CA ILE A 61 6.45 -6.94 1.92
C ILE A 61 6.00 -5.95 3.01
N HIS A 62 4.96 -6.34 3.73
CA HIS A 62 4.45 -5.56 4.85
C HIS A 62 5.50 -5.46 5.96
N PRO A 63 5.62 -4.34 6.69
CA PRO A 63 6.62 -4.18 7.75
C PRO A 63 6.59 -5.28 8.82
N HIS A 64 5.47 -5.91 9.09
CA HIS A 64 5.37 -7.04 10.03
C HIS A 64 6.05 -8.33 9.54
N GLU A 65 6.24 -8.45 8.22
CA GLU A 65 6.71 -9.68 7.56
C GLU A 65 8.19 -9.61 7.16
N THR A 66 8.88 -8.52 7.48
CA THR A 66 10.27 -8.31 7.06
C THR A 66 11.27 -9.19 7.78
N GLU A 67 10.90 -9.79 8.91
CA GLU A 67 11.78 -10.71 9.66
C GLU A 67 11.87 -12.08 8.99
N GLU A 68 10.77 -12.59 8.46
CA GLU A 68 10.68 -13.92 7.84
C GLU A 68 11.09 -13.90 6.37
N SER A 69 10.99 -12.74 5.71
CA SER A 69 11.44 -12.63 4.33
C SER A 69 12.96 -12.66 4.24
N LEU A 70 13.50 -13.54 3.39
CA LEU A 70 14.85 -13.41 2.87
C LEU A 70 15.07 -11.96 2.43
N LEU A 71 16.30 -11.44 2.51
CA LEU A 71 16.62 -10.08 2.07
C LEU A 71 16.07 -9.84 0.65
N ILE A 72 14.88 -9.26 0.61
CA ILE A 72 14.19 -8.91 -0.65
C ILE A 72 14.75 -7.57 -1.07
N ASP A 73 15.72 -7.62 -1.96
CA ASP A 73 16.33 -6.44 -2.53
C ASP A 73 15.48 -5.85 -3.68
N LYS A 74 15.85 -4.68 -4.13
CA LYS A 74 15.25 -3.99 -5.26
C LYS A 74 15.12 -4.89 -6.51
N ASN A 75 16.16 -5.65 -6.83
CA ASN A 75 16.19 -6.47 -8.05
C ASN A 75 15.19 -7.62 -7.97
N TYR A 76 15.05 -8.22 -6.80
CA TYR A 76 14.03 -9.24 -6.57
C TYR A 76 12.63 -8.67 -6.81
N ILE A 77 12.31 -7.49 -6.24
CA ILE A 77 11.02 -6.79 -6.41
C ILE A 77 10.74 -6.54 -7.90
N ILE A 78 11.70 -5.95 -8.61
CA ILE A 78 11.59 -5.66 -10.04
C ILE A 78 11.33 -6.94 -10.85
N ASN A 79 12.05 -8.02 -10.54
CA ASN A 79 11.86 -9.28 -11.23
C ASN A 79 10.46 -9.88 -11.01
N GLN A 80 9.90 -9.77 -9.81
CA GLN A 80 8.54 -10.26 -9.54
C GLN A 80 7.49 -9.46 -10.33
N ILE A 81 7.61 -8.14 -10.35
CA ILE A 81 6.66 -7.24 -11.01
C ILE A 81 6.66 -7.45 -12.53
N ASN A 82 7.85 -7.56 -13.14
CA ASN A 82 7.99 -7.71 -14.59
C ASN A 82 7.40 -9.01 -15.16
N GLN A 83 7.02 -9.97 -14.30
CA GLN A 83 6.40 -11.22 -14.75
C GLN A 83 4.92 -11.05 -15.13
N ASN A 84 4.27 -9.97 -14.75
CA ASN A 84 2.83 -9.80 -14.99
C ASN A 84 2.42 -8.32 -15.09
N GLU A 85 1.93 -7.94 -16.27
CA GLU A 85 1.46 -6.57 -16.58
C GLU A 85 0.29 -6.07 -15.72
N ARG A 86 -0.41 -6.97 -15.01
CA ARG A 86 -1.48 -6.58 -14.08
C ARG A 86 -0.99 -6.33 -12.66
N ILE A 87 0.31 -6.45 -12.41
CA ILE A 87 0.93 -5.93 -11.20
C ILE A 87 1.27 -4.46 -11.46
N ILE A 88 0.52 -3.55 -10.83
CA ILE A 88 0.52 -2.13 -11.18
C ILE A 88 1.00 -1.20 -10.06
N GLY A 89 1.49 -1.76 -8.97
CA GLY A 89 2.00 -0.99 -7.83
C GLY A 89 2.95 -1.81 -6.97
N ILE A 90 3.72 -1.12 -6.16
CA ILE A 90 4.67 -1.67 -5.21
C ILE A 90 4.12 -1.47 -3.80
N GLY A 91 3.96 -2.52 -3.06
CA GLY A 91 3.40 -2.51 -1.71
C GLY A 91 2.40 -3.67 -1.49
N GLU A 92 1.94 -3.79 -0.25
CA GLU A 92 2.09 -2.85 0.85
C GLU A 92 3.49 -2.99 1.48
N THR A 93 4.10 -1.87 1.82
CA THR A 93 5.41 -1.77 2.46
C THR A 93 5.46 -0.55 3.38
N GLY A 94 6.52 -0.34 4.13
CA GLY A 94 6.66 0.82 4.99
C GLY A 94 7.15 0.48 6.38
N LEU A 95 6.66 1.23 7.40
CA LEU A 95 7.13 1.13 8.78
C LEU A 95 5.96 0.96 9.77
N ASP A 96 6.08 0.03 10.70
CA ASP A 96 5.19 -0.15 11.84
C ASP A 96 6.01 -0.32 13.12
N PHE A 97 6.11 0.73 13.92
CA PHE A 97 6.84 0.72 15.19
C PHE A 97 5.90 0.57 16.40
N PHE A 98 4.61 0.36 16.14
CA PHE A 98 3.63 0.06 17.17
C PHE A 98 3.67 -1.42 17.56
N TYR A 99 3.70 -2.31 16.55
CA TYR A 99 3.86 -3.75 16.76
C TYR A 99 5.32 -4.13 16.56
N ASN A 100 5.88 -4.91 17.49
CA ASN A 100 7.27 -5.39 17.41
C ASN A 100 7.35 -6.77 16.72
N HIS A 101 6.67 -6.93 15.57
CA HIS A 101 6.69 -8.18 14.82
C HIS A 101 8.01 -8.36 14.05
N SER A 102 8.62 -7.28 13.60
CA SER A 102 9.89 -7.28 12.89
C SER A 102 10.81 -6.17 13.39
N ASN A 103 12.11 -6.40 13.29
CA ASN A 103 13.14 -5.45 13.68
C ASN A 103 13.04 -4.15 12.85
N LYS A 104 13.21 -2.99 13.49
CA LYS A 104 13.10 -1.67 12.83
C LYS A 104 14.09 -1.50 11.67
N GLU A 105 15.33 -1.96 11.82
CA GLU A 105 16.36 -1.85 10.78
C GLU A 105 15.95 -2.66 9.55
N ARG A 106 15.41 -3.87 9.74
CA ARG A 106 14.89 -4.69 8.63
C ARG A 106 13.71 -4.04 7.92
N GLN A 107 12.78 -3.44 8.67
CA GLN A 107 11.68 -2.68 8.08
C GLN A 107 12.20 -1.52 7.22
N ILE A 108 13.18 -0.75 7.74
CA ILE A 108 13.79 0.38 7.04
C ILE A 108 14.51 -0.08 5.76
N ASP A 109 15.28 -1.15 5.81
CA ASP A 109 16.01 -1.67 4.65
C ASP A 109 15.05 -2.19 3.58
N SER A 110 14.02 -2.94 3.99
CA SER A 110 12.95 -3.39 3.10
C SER A 110 12.25 -2.21 2.44
N PHE A 111 11.84 -1.20 3.23
CA PHE A 111 11.16 -0.01 2.73
C PHE A 111 11.99 0.74 1.68
N LYS A 112 13.29 0.95 1.94
CA LYS A 112 14.21 1.57 0.98
C LYS A 112 14.30 0.78 -0.34
N GLY A 113 14.42 -0.54 -0.27
CA GLY A 113 14.44 -1.40 -1.46
C GLY A 113 13.16 -1.26 -2.31
N HIS A 114 11.99 -1.16 -1.65
CA HIS A 114 10.71 -0.94 -2.34
C HIS A 114 10.62 0.45 -2.97
N ILE A 115 11.11 1.50 -2.30
CA ILE A 115 11.18 2.86 -2.86
C ILE A 115 12.07 2.89 -4.11
N GLU A 116 13.24 2.27 -4.05
CA GLU A 116 14.16 2.21 -5.18
C GLU A 116 13.55 1.48 -6.38
N ALA A 117 12.86 0.35 -6.14
CA ALA A 117 12.14 -0.37 -7.19
C ALA A 117 11.01 0.49 -7.79
N SER A 118 10.25 1.23 -6.95
CA SER A 118 9.18 2.14 -7.37
C SER A 118 9.70 3.23 -8.31
N ILE A 119 10.81 3.85 -7.97
CA ILE A 119 11.44 4.89 -8.79
C ILE A 119 11.94 4.30 -10.12
N GLU A 120 12.59 3.13 -10.09
CA GLU A 120 13.15 2.50 -11.28
C GLU A 120 12.05 2.07 -12.26
N LEU A 121 10.98 1.47 -11.77
CA LEU A 121 9.83 1.05 -12.58
C LEU A 121 8.84 2.19 -12.88
N ASN A 122 9.00 3.36 -12.25
CA ASN A 122 8.05 4.48 -12.32
C ASN A 122 6.62 4.06 -11.93
N MET A 123 6.50 3.18 -10.93
CA MET A 123 5.23 2.66 -10.40
C MET A 123 4.87 3.33 -9.08
N PRO A 124 3.57 3.43 -8.72
CA PRO A 124 3.17 3.92 -7.40
C PRO A 124 3.63 2.97 -6.30
N ILE A 125 3.96 3.55 -5.15
CA ILE A 125 4.27 2.81 -3.92
C ILE A 125 3.15 3.01 -2.90
N ILE A 126 2.64 1.90 -2.34
CA ILE A 126 1.58 1.86 -1.33
C ILE A 126 2.23 1.67 0.04
N ILE A 127 2.09 2.68 0.89
CA ILE A 127 2.86 2.79 2.13
C ILE A 127 1.97 2.67 3.35
N HIS A 128 2.35 1.74 4.23
CA HIS A 128 1.91 1.64 5.61
C HIS A 128 2.83 2.47 6.51
N SER A 129 2.25 3.28 7.42
CA SER A 129 3.03 3.96 8.46
C SER A 129 2.25 4.00 9.77
N ARG A 130 2.84 3.47 10.84
CA ARG A 130 2.25 3.48 12.19
C ARG A 130 3.33 3.69 13.25
N ASN A 131 3.17 4.75 14.08
CA ASN A 131 4.16 5.17 15.06
C ASN A 131 5.57 5.38 14.47
N ALA A 132 5.66 5.84 13.22
CA ALA A 132 6.90 5.97 12.45
C ALA A 132 6.85 7.19 11.50
N GLU A 133 6.12 8.26 11.88
CA GLU A 133 5.89 9.42 11.00
C GLU A 133 7.20 10.10 10.58
N ASP A 134 8.06 10.42 11.54
CA ASP A 134 9.32 11.11 11.28
C ASP A 134 10.25 10.27 10.40
N GLU A 135 10.43 8.99 10.74
CA GLU A 135 11.28 8.09 9.97
C GLU A 135 10.73 7.86 8.56
N THR A 136 9.41 7.70 8.43
CA THR A 136 8.77 7.54 7.10
C THR A 136 9.01 8.79 6.25
N TYR A 137 8.81 9.98 6.81
CA TYR A 137 9.02 11.24 6.10
C TYR A 137 10.48 11.43 5.69
N GLU A 138 11.43 11.29 6.61
CA GLU A 138 12.85 11.50 6.32
C GLU A 138 13.37 10.50 5.26
N ILE A 139 12.94 9.25 5.30
CA ILE A 139 13.26 8.29 4.26
C ILE A 139 12.69 8.73 2.91
N LEU A 140 11.39 9.01 2.81
CA LEU A 140 10.75 9.43 1.55
C LEU A 140 11.37 10.70 1.00
N LYS A 141 11.67 11.67 1.86
CA LYS A 141 12.34 12.92 1.50
C LYS A 141 13.73 12.70 0.91
N SER A 142 14.50 11.72 1.44
CA SER A 142 15.82 11.40 0.93
C SER A 142 15.80 10.81 -0.48
N TYR A 143 14.68 10.19 -0.88
CA TYR A 143 14.44 9.64 -2.23
C TYR A 143 13.59 10.56 -3.12
N LYS A 144 13.37 11.83 -2.75
CA LYS A 144 12.51 12.75 -3.50
C LYS A 144 12.88 12.77 -4.99
N SER A 145 11.92 12.38 -5.83
CA SER A 145 12.06 12.27 -7.27
C SER A 145 10.70 12.50 -7.94
N GLU A 146 10.68 13.07 -9.14
CA GLU A 146 9.46 13.19 -9.95
C GLU A 146 8.83 11.83 -10.31
N LYS A 147 9.60 10.75 -10.24
CA LYS A 147 9.12 9.38 -10.49
C LYS A 147 8.50 8.74 -9.26
N LEU A 148 8.75 9.27 -8.06
CA LEU A 148 8.22 8.69 -6.82
C LEU A 148 6.76 9.11 -6.65
N LYS A 149 5.85 8.14 -6.77
CA LYS A 149 4.40 8.30 -6.66
C LYS A 149 3.92 7.65 -5.37
N ILE A 150 3.66 8.45 -4.36
CA ILE A 150 3.39 7.99 -2.99
C ILE A 150 1.88 7.87 -2.77
N LEU A 151 1.43 6.73 -2.26
CA LEU A 151 0.10 6.53 -1.67
C LEU A 151 0.25 6.11 -0.21
N MET A 152 -0.15 6.97 0.70
CA MET A 152 -0.26 6.63 2.13
C MET A 152 -1.57 5.87 2.34
N HIS A 153 -1.45 4.57 2.57
CA HIS A 153 -2.62 3.71 2.75
C HIS A 153 -3.18 3.81 4.17
N CYS A 154 -4.52 3.79 4.27
CA CYS A 154 -5.24 3.84 5.56
C CYS A 154 -4.65 4.89 6.50
N PHE A 155 -4.48 6.10 5.99
CA PHE A 155 -3.74 7.16 6.69
C PHE A 155 -4.38 7.50 8.03
N THR A 156 -3.60 7.39 9.09
CA THR A 156 -4.00 7.71 10.48
C THR A 156 -3.02 8.66 11.16
N GLY A 157 -2.17 9.30 10.37
CA GLY A 157 -1.13 10.20 10.86
C GLY A 157 -1.62 11.58 11.28
N SER A 158 -0.72 12.33 11.88
CA SER A 158 -0.95 13.71 12.32
C SER A 158 -1.13 14.68 11.14
N LEU A 159 -1.72 15.85 11.42
CA LEU A 159 -1.81 16.94 10.44
C LEU A 159 -0.42 17.41 9.99
N ASN A 160 0.55 17.45 10.90
CA ASN A 160 1.92 17.80 10.55
C ASN A 160 2.52 16.84 9.54
N PHE A 161 2.37 15.54 9.78
CA PHE A 161 2.84 14.50 8.87
C PHE A 161 2.13 14.55 7.51
N ALA A 162 0.82 14.79 7.50
CA ALA A 162 0.07 14.99 6.26
C ALA A 162 0.63 16.17 5.44
N ASN A 163 0.90 17.32 6.08
CA ASN A 163 1.47 18.48 5.40
C ASN A 163 2.87 18.19 4.82
N GLN A 164 3.73 17.54 5.58
CA GLN A 164 5.06 17.11 5.11
C GLN A 164 4.97 16.18 3.88
N LEU A 165 4.03 15.23 3.88
CA LEU A 165 3.82 14.31 2.77
C LEU A 165 3.21 15.01 1.53
N LEU A 166 2.36 16.03 1.74
CA LEU A 166 1.85 16.87 0.64
C LEU A 166 2.99 17.60 -0.10
N GLU A 167 4.06 18.02 0.60
CA GLU A 167 5.26 18.60 -0.04
C GLU A 167 6.00 17.59 -0.94
N LEU A 168 5.82 16.28 -0.69
CA LEU A 168 6.31 15.18 -1.52
C LEU A 168 5.28 14.73 -2.57
N ASN A 169 4.18 15.47 -2.74
CA ASN A 169 3.09 15.19 -3.67
C ASN A 169 2.38 13.85 -3.41
N ALA A 170 2.31 13.40 -2.16
CA ALA A 170 1.66 12.15 -1.77
C ALA A 170 0.13 12.20 -1.95
N PHE A 171 -0.45 11.03 -2.19
CA PHE A 171 -1.87 10.74 -2.10
C PHE A 171 -2.17 10.02 -0.77
N PHE A 172 -3.43 10.10 -0.33
CA PHE A 172 -3.87 9.53 0.94
C PHE A 172 -5.14 8.72 0.74
N SER A 173 -5.24 7.56 1.35
CA SER A 173 -6.52 6.86 1.38
C SER A 173 -7.17 6.95 2.77
N ALA A 174 -8.45 7.31 2.78
CA ALA A 174 -9.29 7.25 3.95
C ALA A 174 -9.87 5.85 4.10
N SER A 175 -9.79 5.28 5.30
CA SER A 175 -10.43 4.02 5.63
C SER A 175 -11.58 4.21 6.61
N GLY A 176 -12.30 3.13 6.97
CA GLY A 176 -13.41 3.16 7.91
C GLY A 176 -13.10 3.81 9.27
N ILE A 177 -11.82 3.90 9.66
CA ILE A 177 -11.40 4.53 10.92
C ILE A 177 -11.85 5.99 11.01
N ILE A 178 -11.89 6.73 9.90
CA ILE A 178 -12.33 8.13 9.87
C ILE A 178 -13.78 8.30 10.35
N THR A 179 -14.60 7.26 10.27
CA THR A 179 -16.01 7.28 10.67
C THR A 179 -16.21 7.05 12.17
N PHE A 180 -15.17 6.70 12.92
CA PHE A 180 -15.29 6.43 14.35
C PHE A 180 -15.49 7.73 15.14
N LYS A 181 -16.33 7.68 16.17
CA LYS A 181 -16.68 8.85 16.99
C LYS A 181 -15.49 9.46 17.72
N ASN A 182 -14.47 8.68 18.00
CA ASN A 182 -13.24 9.09 18.70
C ASN A 182 -12.10 9.47 17.74
N SER A 183 -12.35 9.52 16.42
CA SER A 183 -11.33 9.88 15.42
C SER A 183 -11.37 11.37 15.04
N LEU A 184 -11.69 12.26 15.98
CA LEU A 184 -11.88 13.70 15.70
C LEU A 184 -10.61 14.37 15.13
N GLU A 185 -9.45 14.06 15.67
CA GLU A 185 -8.17 14.60 15.19
C GLU A 185 -7.88 14.15 13.75
N LEU A 186 -8.14 12.87 13.45
CA LEU A 186 -7.99 12.34 12.10
C LEU A 186 -8.98 12.99 11.12
N GLN A 187 -10.24 13.18 11.54
CA GLN A 187 -11.24 13.89 10.73
C GLN A 187 -10.80 15.31 10.42
N GLU A 188 -10.19 16.00 11.40
CA GLU A 188 -9.66 17.34 11.17
C GLU A 188 -8.44 17.32 10.22
N THR A 189 -7.57 16.35 10.34
CA THR A 189 -6.46 16.15 9.40
C THR A 189 -6.98 15.98 7.97
N PHE A 190 -7.98 15.12 7.74
CA PHE A 190 -8.54 14.89 6.41
C PHE A 190 -9.24 16.11 5.81
N LYS A 191 -9.81 17.03 6.61
CA LYS A 191 -10.36 18.28 6.10
C LYS A 191 -9.30 19.21 5.49
N ASN A 192 -8.05 19.05 5.89
CA ASN A 192 -6.92 19.85 5.39
C ASN A 192 -6.22 19.22 4.18
N ILE A 193 -6.54 17.97 3.83
CA ILE A 193 -5.98 17.32 2.64
C ILE A 193 -6.81 17.72 1.41
N PRO A 194 -6.18 18.19 0.31
CA PRO A 194 -6.88 18.51 -0.93
C PRO A 194 -7.65 17.31 -1.49
N LEU A 195 -8.87 17.52 -2.00
CA LEU A 195 -9.73 16.42 -2.50
C LEU A 195 -9.11 15.65 -3.67
N ASP A 196 -8.32 16.29 -4.49
CA ASP A 196 -7.59 15.65 -5.60
C ASP A 196 -6.41 14.78 -5.15
N LYS A 197 -6.11 14.78 -3.84
CA LYS A 197 -5.11 13.92 -3.18
C LYS A 197 -5.74 12.78 -2.38
N LEU A 198 -7.07 12.66 -2.36
CA LEU A 198 -7.79 11.67 -1.56
C LEU A 198 -8.29 10.49 -2.39
N LEU A 199 -8.13 9.29 -1.82
CA LEU A 199 -8.78 8.04 -2.23
C LEU A 199 -9.70 7.55 -1.10
N VAL A 200 -10.73 6.82 -1.46
CA VAL A 200 -11.67 6.16 -0.54
C VAL A 200 -11.90 4.72 -0.98
#